data_1fab1b7f719e2d765b279b80051c4516
#
_entry.id   1fab1b7f719e2d765b279b80051c4516
#
_cell.length_a   1.000
_cell.length_b   1.000
_cell.length_c   1.000
_cell.angle_alpha   90.00
_cell.angle_beta   90.00
_cell.angle_gamma   90.00
#
_symmetry.space_group_name_H-M   'P 1'
#
loop_
_entity.id
_entity.type
_entity.pdbx_description
1 polymer ?
#
loop_
_entity_poly.entity_id
_entity_poly.type
_entity_poly.pdbx_seq_one_letter_code
_entity_poly.pdbx_strand_id
1 'polypeptide(L)'
;MSTSFFSISRSFKRCVVSACLVLAGIGAASVSTPAAAEVKVGVSDWPGWVAWYVAEQKGFFKKNGADVKLVWFANYTDSIGALSSGQLDANSQTWSDTLGPLAKGLPLKAILVNDNSAGNDALMVGPKITSFAQLKGKKVALEQYSISHFVLATALAKNGMKLSDVKLVNLSAGDAAAAFISGKVDAAVLWNPWVSQIEKSGKGKPIFTSRDMPGLVPDLLVAQDKAIQTKRKELVGMIKAWFETEKFIREQPAEAAKIMSKVVSMTPEEYAVFLPGTKFFDAAANTQAFDARQALSLSSTAPIIAAFLTQYKLIEGKPDATKGIDGTLLQDALK
;
A
#
# COMPACT_ATOMS: atom_id res chain seq x y z
N MET A 1 32.10 -43.75 -61.50
CA MET A 1 32.21 -43.29 -62.93
C MET A 1 32.32 -41.80 -62.89
N SER A 2 33.47 -41.39 -63.06
CA SER A 2 34.09 -40.65 -64.18
C SER A 2 34.01 -39.15 -63.97
N THR A 3 35.10 -38.53 -63.47
CA THR A 3 36.16 -37.83 -64.25
C THR A 3 35.62 -36.57 -64.97
N SER A 4 36.18 -35.39 -65.01
CA SER A 4 37.58 -34.89 -65.05
C SER A 4 37.50 -33.38 -65.15
N PHE A 5 38.34 -32.62 -64.62
CA PHE A 5 39.64 -32.06 -64.99
C PHE A 5 39.60 -30.66 -65.71
N PHE A 6 40.50 -29.80 -65.19
CA PHE A 6 41.30 -28.74 -65.88
C PHE A 6 40.60 -27.38 -66.19
N SER A 7 41.20 -26.23 -66.09
CA SER A 7 42.61 -25.78 -66.13
C SER A 7 42.71 -24.26 -65.91
N ILE A 8 43.68 -23.89 -65.15
CA ILE A 8 44.66 -22.78 -65.16
C ILE A 8 44.50 -21.68 -66.23
N SER A 9 44.57 -20.39 -65.86
CA SER A 9 45.51 -19.41 -66.47
C SER A 9 45.48 -18.04 -65.73
N ARG A 10 46.51 -17.72 -65.03
CA ARG A 10 47.56 -16.65 -65.02
C ARG A 10 47.15 -15.22 -65.44
N SER A 11 47.42 -14.39 -64.45
CA SER A 11 48.13 -13.10 -64.43
C SER A 11 47.66 -11.94 -65.26
N PHE A 12 47.40 -10.81 -64.58
CA PHE A 12 48.11 -9.55 -64.93
C PHE A 12 48.07 -8.57 -63.77
N LYS A 13 49.23 -8.11 -63.32
CA LYS A 13 49.46 -7.06 -62.35
C LYS A 13 49.03 -5.70 -62.89
N ARG A 14 48.32 -4.88 -62.14
CA ARG A 14 48.40 -3.42 -62.23
C ARG A 14 48.25 -2.82 -60.88
N CYS A 15 49.31 -2.18 -60.39
CA CYS A 15 49.31 -1.28 -59.26
C CYS A 15 48.43 -0.06 -59.56
N VAL A 16 47.47 0.26 -58.67
CA VAL A 16 46.92 1.59 -58.55
C VAL A 16 47.00 1.97 -57.08
N VAL A 17 47.80 2.99 -56.82
CA VAL A 17 47.90 3.72 -55.58
C VAL A 17 46.59 4.44 -55.38
N SER A 18 45.87 4.15 -54.32
CA SER A 18 44.71 4.95 -53.88
C SER A 18 44.87 5.32 -52.45
N ALA A 19 44.77 6.61 -52.20
CA ALA A 19 44.95 7.33 -50.98
C ALA A 19 43.97 6.84 -49.87
N CYS A 20 44.51 6.53 -48.72
CA CYS A 20 43.73 6.32 -47.47
C CYS A 20 43.13 7.64 -46.98
N LEU A 21 41.85 7.86 -47.23
CA LEU A 21 41.04 8.81 -46.46
C LEU A 21 40.63 8.12 -45.18
N VAL A 22 41.29 8.48 -44.08
CA VAL A 22 40.88 8.14 -42.72
C VAL A 22 39.70 9.03 -42.37
N LEU A 23 38.47 8.56 -42.57
CA LEU A 23 37.29 9.14 -41.97
C LEU A 23 37.32 8.74 -40.47
N ALA A 24 37.73 9.69 -39.64
CA ALA A 24 37.51 9.60 -38.20
C ALA A 24 36.00 9.66 -37.93
N GLY A 25 35.36 8.49 -37.84
CA GLY A 25 34.00 8.37 -37.33
C GLY A 25 33.99 8.71 -35.86
N ILE A 26 33.54 9.93 -35.53
CA ILE A 26 33.16 10.27 -34.14
C ILE A 26 31.94 9.43 -33.83
N GLY A 27 32.17 8.26 -33.22
CA GLY A 27 31.13 7.44 -32.63
C GLY A 27 30.50 8.25 -31.50
N ALA A 28 29.33 8.85 -31.74
CA ALA A 28 28.49 9.34 -30.69
C ALA A 28 28.14 8.12 -29.80
N ALA A 29 28.85 7.96 -28.69
CA ALA A 29 28.45 7.04 -27.66
C ALA A 29 27.09 7.51 -27.14
N SER A 30 26.03 6.86 -27.62
CA SER A 30 24.70 7.02 -27.06
C SER A 30 24.83 6.60 -25.59
N VAL A 31 24.87 7.57 -24.70
CA VAL A 31 24.75 7.33 -23.25
C VAL A 31 23.32 6.82 -23.06
N SER A 32 23.15 5.51 -23.09
CA SER A 32 21.91 4.87 -22.67
C SER A 32 21.70 5.26 -21.21
N THR A 33 20.81 6.19 -20.97
CA THR A 33 20.27 6.37 -19.61
C THR A 33 19.72 5.00 -19.21
N PRO A 34 20.17 4.42 -18.09
CA PRO A 34 19.58 3.15 -17.63
C PRO A 34 18.08 3.35 -17.53
N ALA A 35 17.33 2.47 -18.20
CA ALA A 35 15.87 2.47 -18.08
C ALA A 35 15.52 2.41 -16.60
N ALA A 36 14.58 3.25 -16.17
CA ALA A 36 14.11 3.23 -14.79
C ALA A 36 13.62 1.80 -14.46
N ALA A 37 14.03 1.27 -13.32
CA ALA A 37 13.65 -0.08 -12.93
C ALA A 37 12.21 -0.06 -12.43
N GLU A 38 11.27 -0.71 -13.13
CA GLU A 38 9.86 -0.79 -12.75
C GLU A 38 9.70 -1.21 -11.27
N VAL A 39 8.99 -0.41 -10.47
CA VAL A 39 8.64 -0.71 -9.07
C VAL A 39 7.23 -1.29 -9.04
N LYS A 40 7.09 -2.54 -8.58
CA LYS A 40 5.78 -3.19 -8.39
C LYS A 40 5.23 -2.86 -7.02
N VAL A 41 4.06 -2.21 -6.97
CA VAL A 41 3.42 -1.74 -5.74
C VAL A 41 2.06 -2.36 -5.57
N GLY A 42 1.86 -3.07 -4.47
CA GLY A 42 0.55 -3.63 -4.11
C GLY A 42 -0.41 -2.54 -3.62
N VAL A 43 -1.63 -2.60 -4.10
CA VAL A 43 -2.73 -1.69 -3.73
C VAL A 43 -4.01 -2.50 -3.57
N SER A 44 -4.84 -2.16 -2.59
CA SER A 44 -6.20 -2.67 -2.42
C SER A 44 -7.20 -1.50 -2.27
N ASP A 45 -8.43 -1.80 -1.91
CA ASP A 45 -9.58 -0.89 -1.98
C ASP A 45 -9.65 0.18 -0.87
N TRP A 46 -8.64 0.30 0.00
CA TRP A 46 -8.59 1.36 0.99
C TRP A 46 -8.57 2.75 0.31
N PRO A 47 -9.43 3.70 0.73
CA PRO A 47 -9.52 5.01 0.09
C PRO A 47 -8.20 5.77 -0.02
N GLY A 48 -7.34 5.68 1.00
CA GLY A 48 -6.03 6.34 0.98
C GLY A 48 -5.05 5.73 -0.01
N TRP A 49 -5.10 4.41 -0.23
CA TRP A 49 -4.20 3.74 -1.17
C TRP A 49 -4.66 3.87 -2.63
N VAL A 50 -5.96 3.95 -2.87
CA VAL A 50 -6.54 4.23 -4.20
C VAL A 50 -6.05 5.59 -4.75
N ALA A 51 -5.58 6.48 -3.88
CA ALA A 51 -4.94 7.75 -4.26
C ALA A 51 -3.71 7.56 -5.19
N TRP A 52 -3.01 6.42 -5.15
CA TRP A 52 -1.93 6.13 -6.09
C TRP A 52 -2.36 6.15 -7.57
N TYR A 53 -3.63 5.84 -7.85
CA TYR A 53 -4.18 5.94 -9.21
C TYR A 53 -4.35 7.40 -9.67
N VAL A 54 -4.42 8.36 -8.75
CA VAL A 54 -4.32 9.78 -9.09
C VAL A 54 -2.91 10.09 -9.57
N ALA A 55 -1.86 9.61 -8.85
CA ALA A 55 -0.47 9.77 -9.28
C ALA A 55 -0.23 9.18 -10.69
N GLU A 56 -0.78 8.00 -10.95
CA GLU A 56 -0.68 7.32 -12.25
C GLU A 56 -1.37 8.13 -13.35
N GLN A 57 -2.66 8.46 -13.18
CA GLN A 57 -3.46 9.14 -14.20
C GLN A 57 -3.01 10.58 -14.46
N LYS A 58 -2.49 11.28 -13.45
CA LYS A 58 -1.94 12.64 -13.59
C LYS A 58 -0.49 12.65 -14.06
N GLY A 59 0.13 11.46 -14.22
CA GLY A 59 1.51 11.34 -14.68
C GLY A 59 2.56 11.75 -13.65
N PHE A 60 2.21 11.82 -12.36
CA PHE A 60 3.13 12.29 -11.31
C PHE A 60 4.30 11.32 -11.10
N PHE A 61 4.10 10.01 -11.27
CA PHE A 61 5.20 9.04 -11.24
C PHE A 61 6.25 9.38 -12.29
N LYS A 62 5.83 9.47 -13.55
CA LYS A 62 6.72 9.77 -14.68
C LYS A 62 7.41 11.13 -14.53
N LYS A 63 6.67 12.15 -14.10
CA LYS A 63 7.20 13.50 -13.83
C LYS A 63 8.35 13.48 -12.83
N ASN A 64 8.26 12.61 -11.82
CA ASN A 64 9.28 12.47 -10.78
C ASN A 64 10.29 11.34 -11.07
N GLY A 65 10.34 10.85 -12.30
CA GLY A 65 11.33 9.86 -12.75
C GLY A 65 11.14 8.47 -12.15
N ALA A 66 9.93 8.14 -11.69
CA ALA A 66 9.58 6.80 -11.20
C ALA A 66 8.81 6.02 -12.27
N ASP A 67 9.22 4.78 -12.50
CA ASP A 67 8.49 3.79 -13.27
C ASP A 67 7.77 2.87 -12.30
N VAL A 68 6.43 2.99 -12.19
CA VAL A 68 5.62 2.32 -11.17
C VAL A 68 4.52 1.50 -11.83
N LYS A 69 4.41 0.26 -11.40
CA LYS A 69 3.31 -0.63 -11.74
C LYS A 69 2.46 -0.89 -10.51
N LEU A 70 1.25 -0.36 -10.49
CA LEU A 70 0.27 -0.67 -9.45
C LEU A 70 -0.30 -2.07 -9.70
N VAL A 71 -0.28 -2.92 -8.66
CA VAL A 71 -0.80 -4.28 -8.68
C VAL A 71 -1.99 -4.34 -7.73
N TRP A 72 -3.17 -4.53 -8.29
CA TRP A 72 -4.42 -4.59 -7.54
C TRP A 72 -4.61 -5.93 -6.83
N PHE A 73 -5.03 -5.87 -5.57
CA PHE A 73 -5.41 -7.02 -4.75
C PHE A 73 -6.85 -6.84 -4.24
N ALA A 74 -7.72 -7.77 -4.59
CA ALA A 74 -9.10 -7.78 -4.09
C ALA A 74 -9.15 -8.12 -2.59
N ASN A 75 -8.24 -8.98 -2.11
CA ASN A 75 -8.03 -9.26 -0.69
C ASN A 75 -6.77 -8.53 -0.22
N TYR A 76 -6.91 -7.72 0.79
CA TYR A 76 -5.81 -6.93 1.32
C TYR A 76 -4.67 -7.78 1.88
N THR A 77 -4.97 -8.84 2.64
CA THR A 77 -3.94 -9.72 3.23
C THR A 77 -3.11 -10.46 2.18
N ASP A 78 -3.64 -10.70 0.97
CA ASP A 78 -2.88 -11.30 -0.12
C ASP A 78 -1.74 -10.37 -0.58
N SER A 79 -1.93 -9.05 -0.54
CA SER A 79 -0.89 -8.07 -0.88
C SER A 79 0.27 -8.10 0.12
N ILE A 80 -0.02 -8.28 1.41
CA ILE A 80 0.98 -8.44 2.48
C ILE A 80 1.80 -9.72 2.24
N GLY A 81 1.12 -10.81 1.85
CA GLY A 81 1.76 -12.06 1.45
C GLY A 81 2.67 -11.89 0.23
N ALA A 82 2.22 -11.17 -0.78
CA ALA A 82 2.98 -10.89 -1.99
C ALA A 82 4.22 -10.02 -1.72
N LEU A 83 4.12 -9.01 -0.85
CA LEU A 83 5.30 -8.25 -0.39
C LEU A 83 6.25 -9.16 0.39
N SER A 84 5.74 -9.92 1.35
CA SER A 84 6.54 -10.80 2.20
C SER A 84 7.32 -11.85 1.42
N SER A 85 6.76 -12.35 0.32
CA SER A 85 7.39 -13.34 -0.58
C SER A 85 8.31 -12.73 -1.64
N GLY A 86 8.41 -11.40 -1.73
CA GLY A 86 9.25 -10.71 -2.72
C GLY A 86 8.65 -10.62 -4.12
N GLN A 87 7.35 -10.85 -4.28
CA GLN A 87 6.64 -10.65 -5.55
C GLN A 87 6.37 -9.17 -5.84
N LEU A 88 6.33 -8.34 -4.79
CA LEU A 88 6.23 -6.89 -4.84
C LEU A 88 7.52 -6.25 -4.34
N ASP A 89 7.82 -5.07 -4.83
CA ASP A 89 8.91 -4.21 -4.34
C ASP A 89 8.46 -3.37 -3.14
N ALA A 90 7.21 -2.93 -3.17
CA ALA A 90 6.56 -2.19 -2.11
C ALA A 90 5.06 -2.53 -2.04
N ASN A 91 4.42 -2.20 -0.93
CA ASN A 91 2.99 -2.42 -0.71
C ASN A 91 2.39 -1.29 0.11
N SER A 92 1.16 -0.93 -0.19
CA SER A 92 0.34 -0.09 0.67
C SER A 92 -0.28 -0.96 1.76
N GLN A 93 0.06 -0.71 3.02
CA GLN A 93 -0.44 -1.50 4.16
C GLN A 93 -0.37 -0.70 5.47
N THR A 94 -1.12 -1.13 6.47
CA THR A 94 -1.13 -0.47 7.77
C THR A 94 0.13 -0.76 8.57
N TRP A 95 0.42 0.11 9.56
CA TRP A 95 1.55 -0.12 10.47
C TRP A 95 1.34 -1.38 11.33
N SER A 96 0.13 -1.62 11.82
CA SER A 96 -0.20 -2.83 12.58
C SER A 96 0.14 -4.11 11.82
N ASP A 97 -0.17 -4.14 10.52
CA ASP A 97 0.00 -5.31 9.68
C ASP A 97 1.44 -5.48 9.17
N THR A 98 2.24 -4.42 9.28
CA THR A 98 3.69 -4.46 9.02
C THR A 98 4.45 -5.09 10.19
N LEU A 99 3.97 -4.95 11.42
CA LEU A 99 4.68 -5.43 12.61
C LEU A 99 4.76 -6.96 12.69
N GLY A 100 3.77 -7.70 12.17
CA GLY A 100 3.82 -9.16 12.12
C GLY A 100 4.97 -9.70 11.24
N PRO A 101 5.07 -9.31 9.98
CA PRO A 101 6.22 -9.59 9.13
C PRO A 101 7.57 -9.19 9.73
N LEU A 102 7.66 -8.00 10.34
CA LEU A 102 8.89 -7.54 11.02
C LEU A 102 9.24 -8.43 12.22
N ALA A 103 8.26 -8.91 13.00
CA ALA A 103 8.48 -9.84 14.09
C ALA A 103 9.07 -11.18 13.63
N LYS A 104 8.76 -11.59 12.39
CA LYS A 104 9.34 -12.77 11.72
C LYS A 104 10.69 -12.50 11.05
N GLY A 105 11.23 -11.29 11.19
CA GLY A 105 12.55 -10.90 10.67
C GLY A 105 12.54 -10.57 9.17
N LEU A 106 11.38 -10.30 8.57
CA LEU A 106 11.34 -9.90 7.16
C LEU A 106 11.98 -8.52 6.95
N PRO A 107 12.81 -8.34 5.91
CA PRO A 107 13.55 -7.11 5.64
C PRO A 107 12.66 -6.06 4.97
N LEU A 108 11.74 -5.49 5.73
CA LEU A 108 10.76 -4.51 5.30
C LEU A 108 10.96 -3.17 5.99
N LYS A 109 10.67 -2.07 5.31
CA LYS A 109 10.74 -0.71 5.82
C LYS A 109 9.51 0.11 5.46
N ALA A 110 8.93 0.78 6.44
CA ALA A 110 8.04 1.91 6.21
C ALA A 110 8.86 3.09 5.69
N ILE A 111 8.52 3.59 4.51
CA ILE A 111 9.25 4.67 3.82
C ILE A 111 8.42 5.93 3.60
N LEU A 112 7.10 5.83 3.78
CA LEU A 112 6.14 6.94 3.67
C LEU A 112 4.90 6.61 4.51
N VAL A 113 4.27 7.62 5.10
CA VAL A 113 2.89 7.54 5.59
C VAL A 113 1.98 8.16 4.54
N ASN A 114 1.05 7.36 4.02
CA ASN A 114 0.05 7.83 3.06
C ASN A 114 -1.03 8.64 3.78
N ASP A 115 -1.61 8.05 4.79
CA ASP A 115 -2.70 8.64 5.54
C ASP A 115 -2.85 7.99 6.93
N ASN A 116 -3.86 8.45 7.67
CA ASN A 116 -4.32 7.80 8.89
C ASN A 116 -5.83 7.70 8.85
N SER A 117 -6.38 6.53 9.13
CA SER A 117 -7.82 6.35 9.21
C SER A 117 -8.41 7.17 10.36
N ALA A 118 -9.46 7.93 10.07
CA ALA A 118 -10.15 8.82 10.99
C ALA A 118 -11.68 8.65 10.88
N GLY A 119 -12.15 7.41 10.85
CA GLY A 119 -13.56 7.04 10.81
C GLY A 119 -13.95 6.08 9.69
N ASN A 120 -13.01 5.72 8.80
CA ASN A 120 -13.29 4.82 7.69
C ASN A 120 -13.16 3.33 8.04
N ASP A 121 -12.53 2.97 9.18
CA ASP A 121 -12.60 1.62 9.75
C ASP A 121 -13.68 1.56 10.82
N ALA A 122 -14.51 0.52 10.83
CA ALA A 122 -15.61 0.40 11.75
C ALA A 122 -15.95 -1.05 12.14
N LEU A 123 -16.40 -1.20 13.38
CA LEU A 123 -17.18 -2.35 13.83
C LEU A 123 -18.65 -2.05 13.58
N MET A 124 -19.23 -2.71 12.61
CA MET A 124 -20.62 -2.61 12.20
C MET A 124 -21.47 -3.64 12.92
N VAL A 125 -22.65 -3.24 13.40
CA VAL A 125 -23.59 -4.11 14.09
C VAL A 125 -25.00 -3.96 13.55
N GLY A 126 -25.77 -5.03 13.62
CA GLY A 126 -27.19 -4.99 13.26
C GLY A 126 -28.03 -4.20 14.26
N PRO A 127 -29.26 -3.77 13.88
CA PRO A 127 -30.10 -2.86 14.67
C PRO A 127 -30.47 -3.39 16.07
N LYS A 128 -30.40 -4.68 16.28
CA LYS A 128 -30.68 -5.34 17.58
C LYS A 128 -29.53 -5.25 18.58
N ILE A 129 -28.32 -4.91 18.13
CA ILE A 129 -27.14 -4.75 18.97
C ILE A 129 -26.96 -3.28 19.26
N THR A 130 -27.17 -2.89 20.52
CA THR A 130 -27.11 -1.49 20.99
C THR A 130 -26.01 -1.26 22.03
N SER A 131 -25.35 -2.34 22.48
CA SER A 131 -24.22 -2.28 23.43
C SER A 131 -23.19 -3.36 23.13
N PHE A 132 -21.94 -3.15 23.56
CA PHE A 132 -20.88 -4.13 23.41
C PHE A 132 -21.18 -5.47 24.10
N ALA A 133 -21.83 -5.45 25.28
CA ALA A 133 -22.19 -6.67 26.01
C ALA A 133 -23.03 -7.65 25.15
N GLN A 134 -23.84 -7.13 24.24
CA GLN A 134 -24.68 -7.95 23.34
C GLN A 134 -23.88 -8.66 22.22
N LEU A 135 -22.59 -8.32 22.03
CA LEU A 135 -21.70 -9.03 21.11
C LEU A 135 -21.26 -10.39 21.67
N LYS A 136 -21.45 -10.65 22.98
CA LYS A 136 -21.04 -11.93 23.58
C LYS A 136 -21.68 -13.13 22.87
N GLY A 137 -20.82 -14.05 22.39
CA GLY A 137 -21.25 -15.23 21.65
C GLY A 137 -21.67 -14.98 20.20
N LYS A 138 -21.67 -13.73 19.73
CA LYS A 138 -22.05 -13.34 18.36
C LYS A 138 -20.99 -13.66 17.33
N LYS A 139 -21.43 -13.90 16.09
CA LYS A 139 -20.54 -14.08 14.93
C LYS A 139 -20.09 -12.72 14.42
N VAL A 140 -18.79 -12.47 14.42
CA VAL A 140 -18.16 -11.26 13.90
C VAL A 140 -17.30 -11.60 12.70
N ALA A 141 -17.67 -11.12 11.51
CA ALA A 141 -16.89 -11.29 10.30
C ALA A 141 -15.81 -10.23 10.20
N LEU A 142 -14.62 -10.64 9.80
CA LEU A 142 -13.47 -9.74 9.57
C LEU A 142 -12.38 -10.47 8.80
N GLU A 143 -11.48 -9.73 8.20
CA GLU A 143 -10.25 -10.27 7.64
C GLU A 143 -9.24 -10.47 8.79
N GLN A 144 -9.01 -11.75 9.17
CA GLN A 144 -8.16 -12.07 10.31
C GLN A 144 -6.69 -11.70 10.02
N TYR A 145 -6.00 -11.28 11.07
CA TYR A 145 -4.60 -10.84 11.04
C TYR A 145 -4.36 -9.57 10.21
N SER A 146 -5.44 -8.82 9.91
CA SER A 146 -5.40 -7.49 9.33
C SER A 146 -5.77 -6.41 10.36
N ILE A 147 -5.74 -5.16 9.92
CA ILE A 147 -6.24 -4.00 10.65
C ILE A 147 -7.63 -4.23 11.26
N SER A 148 -8.54 -4.93 10.58
CA SER A 148 -9.87 -5.24 11.10
C SER A 148 -9.80 -6.06 12.39
N HIS A 149 -8.83 -6.98 12.51
CA HIS A 149 -8.62 -7.74 13.74
C HIS A 149 -8.11 -6.87 14.88
N PHE A 150 -7.19 -5.92 14.58
CA PHE A 150 -6.71 -4.94 15.56
C PHE A 150 -7.81 -3.98 16.02
N VAL A 151 -8.65 -3.50 15.10
CA VAL A 151 -9.82 -2.65 15.42
C VAL A 151 -10.79 -3.39 16.32
N LEU A 152 -11.15 -4.65 16.01
CA LEU A 152 -12.05 -5.45 16.87
C LEU A 152 -11.47 -5.65 18.25
N ALA A 153 -10.21 -6.08 18.33
CA ALA A 153 -9.56 -6.33 19.62
C ALA A 153 -9.53 -5.06 20.48
N THR A 154 -9.23 -3.90 19.87
CA THR A 154 -9.22 -2.60 20.53
C THR A 154 -10.62 -2.21 21.01
N ALA A 155 -11.64 -2.37 20.16
CA ALA A 155 -13.02 -2.05 20.48
C ALA A 155 -13.52 -2.88 21.68
N LEU A 156 -13.27 -4.18 21.66
CA LEU A 156 -13.65 -5.09 22.75
C LEU A 156 -12.90 -4.76 24.04
N ALA A 157 -11.58 -4.56 23.98
CA ALA A 157 -10.76 -4.25 25.14
C ALA A 157 -11.19 -2.96 25.85
N LYS A 158 -11.46 -1.90 25.10
CA LYS A 158 -11.97 -0.62 25.63
C LYS A 158 -13.32 -0.74 26.33
N ASN A 159 -14.07 -1.81 26.02
CA ASN A 159 -15.38 -2.09 26.60
C ASN A 159 -15.38 -3.30 27.56
N GLY A 160 -14.20 -3.68 28.09
CA GLY A 160 -14.06 -4.73 29.10
C GLY A 160 -14.30 -6.15 28.59
N MET A 161 -14.26 -6.35 27.28
CA MET A 161 -14.45 -7.62 26.61
C MET A 161 -13.14 -8.17 26.02
N LYS A 162 -13.15 -9.45 25.68
CA LYS A 162 -12.02 -10.17 25.08
C LYS A 162 -12.41 -10.70 23.69
N LEU A 163 -11.44 -10.98 22.84
CA LEU A 163 -11.68 -11.65 21.54
C LEU A 163 -12.39 -12.99 21.70
N SER A 164 -12.12 -13.72 22.79
CA SER A 164 -12.79 -15.00 23.11
C SER A 164 -14.27 -14.85 23.44
N ASP A 165 -14.78 -13.65 23.68
CA ASP A 165 -16.21 -13.42 23.93
C ASP A 165 -17.04 -13.43 22.67
N VAL A 166 -16.41 -13.38 21.48
CA VAL A 166 -17.07 -13.39 20.18
C VAL A 166 -16.61 -14.59 19.32
N LYS A 167 -17.40 -14.93 18.29
CA LYS A 167 -17.05 -15.99 17.33
C LYS A 167 -16.54 -15.34 16.05
N LEU A 168 -15.23 -15.41 15.79
CA LEU A 168 -14.62 -14.84 14.60
C LEU A 168 -14.97 -15.67 13.37
N VAL A 169 -15.31 -14.98 12.28
CA VAL A 169 -15.53 -15.56 10.95
C VAL A 169 -14.55 -14.88 10.00
N ASN A 170 -13.56 -15.63 9.51
CA ASN A 170 -12.55 -15.09 8.62
C ASN A 170 -13.11 -14.94 7.20
N LEU A 171 -13.27 -13.72 6.75
CA LEU A 171 -13.76 -13.34 5.42
C LEU A 171 -13.00 -12.09 4.94
N SER A 172 -12.84 -11.93 3.63
CA SER A 172 -12.39 -10.67 3.04
C SER A 172 -13.36 -9.54 3.42
N ALA A 173 -12.91 -8.28 3.35
CA ALA A 173 -13.76 -7.14 3.73
C ALA A 173 -15.09 -7.10 2.93
N GLY A 174 -15.03 -7.37 1.61
CA GLY A 174 -16.21 -7.45 0.76
C GLY A 174 -17.14 -8.59 1.11
N ASP A 175 -16.59 -9.80 1.35
CA ASP A 175 -17.38 -10.96 1.76
C ASP A 175 -17.98 -10.78 3.15
N ALA A 176 -17.26 -10.11 4.08
CA ALA A 176 -17.75 -9.76 5.40
C ALA A 176 -18.97 -8.83 5.31
N ALA A 177 -18.91 -7.82 4.44
CA ALA A 177 -20.04 -6.92 4.18
C ALA A 177 -21.24 -7.67 3.62
N ALA A 178 -21.03 -8.53 2.62
CA ALA A 178 -22.09 -9.35 2.02
C ALA A 178 -22.70 -10.35 3.04
N ALA A 179 -21.87 -10.99 3.86
CA ALA A 179 -22.33 -11.89 4.92
C ALA A 179 -23.15 -11.15 5.99
N PHE A 180 -22.74 -9.94 6.35
CA PHE A 180 -23.46 -9.10 7.29
C PHE A 180 -24.82 -8.64 6.73
N ILE A 181 -24.85 -8.09 5.51
CA ILE A 181 -26.09 -7.63 4.86
C ILE A 181 -27.10 -8.77 4.68
N SER A 182 -26.62 -9.98 4.38
CA SER A 182 -27.47 -11.17 4.26
C SER A 182 -27.87 -11.80 5.60
N GLY A 183 -27.39 -11.27 6.74
CA GLY A 183 -27.72 -11.78 8.09
C GLY A 183 -27.05 -13.09 8.47
N LYS A 184 -25.98 -13.52 7.77
CA LYS A 184 -25.19 -14.71 8.09
C LYS A 184 -24.27 -14.52 9.29
N VAL A 185 -23.92 -13.26 9.59
CA VAL A 185 -23.14 -12.85 10.75
C VAL A 185 -23.85 -11.70 11.48
N ASP A 186 -23.57 -11.53 12.78
CA ASP A 186 -24.22 -10.55 13.63
C ASP A 186 -23.53 -9.18 13.59
N ALA A 187 -22.23 -9.17 13.30
CA ALA A 187 -21.40 -8.00 13.21
C ALA A 187 -20.30 -8.21 12.16
N ALA A 188 -19.71 -7.10 11.69
CA ALA A 188 -18.55 -7.13 10.80
C ALA A 188 -17.58 -6.01 11.14
N VAL A 189 -16.27 -6.26 11.02
CA VAL A 189 -15.24 -5.22 11.09
C VAL A 189 -14.58 -5.12 9.73
N LEU A 190 -14.61 -3.92 9.18
CA LEU A 190 -14.18 -3.65 7.83
C LEU A 190 -13.97 -2.14 7.64
N TRP A 191 -13.58 -1.75 6.46
CA TRP A 191 -13.31 -0.34 6.09
C TRP A 191 -14.19 0.12 4.93
N ASN A 192 -14.15 1.42 4.64
CA ASN A 192 -14.79 1.93 3.43
C ASN A 192 -14.03 1.43 2.17
N PRO A 193 -14.80 1.05 1.12
CA PRO A 193 -16.22 1.36 0.86
C PRO A 193 -17.26 0.45 1.55
N TRP A 194 -16.85 -0.62 2.18
CA TRP A 194 -17.75 -1.67 2.71
C TRP A 194 -18.60 -1.21 3.89
N VAL A 195 -18.05 -0.30 4.74
CA VAL A 195 -18.83 0.36 5.81
C VAL A 195 -20.04 1.06 5.22
N SER A 196 -19.83 1.92 4.21
CA SER A 196 -20.91 2.67 3.57
C SER A 196 -21.89 1.76 2.84
N GLN A 197 -21.44 0.63 2.30
CA GLN A 197 -22.34 -0.35 1.69
C GLN A 197 -23.31 -0.95 2.71
N ILE A 198 -22.82 -1.29 3.92
CA ILE A 198 -23.67 -1.77 5.01
C ILE A 198 -24.64 -0.67 5.45
N GLU A 199 -24.18 0.58 5.65
CA GLU A 199 -25.03 1.70 6.04
C GLU A 199 -26.15 1.96 5.02
N LYS A 200 -25.82 2.03 3.73
CA LYS A 200 -26.79 2.19 2.62
C LYS A 200 -27.81 1.07 2.55
N SER A 201 -27.46 -0.15 2.95
CA SER A 201 -28.39 -1.27 3.01
C SER A 201 -29.44 -1.12 4.11
N GLY A 202 -29.25 -0.20 5.06
CA GLY A 202 -30.10 -0.03 6.24
C GLY A 202 -30.03 -1.20 7.24
N LYS A 203 -29.07 -2.14 7.05
CA LYS A 203 -28.96 -3.34 7.88
C LYS A 203 -28.06 -3.18 9.11
N GLY A 204 -27.21 -2.14 9.12
CA GLY A 204 -26.26 -1.94 10.22
C GLY A 204 -25.83 -0.51 10.40
N LYS A 205 -25.19 -0.28 11.55
CA LYS A 205 -24.58 1.00 11.92
C LYS A 205 -23.25 0.74 12.64
N PRO A 206 -22.31 1.69 12.63
CA PRO A 206 -21.09 1.56 13.41
C PRO A 206 -21.37 1.70 14.91
N ILE A 207 -20.70 0.89 15.75
CA ILE A 207 -20.68 0.99 17.20
C ILE A 207 -19.29 1.40 17.71
N PHE A 208 -18.27 1.29 16.85
CA PHE A 208 -16.89 1.72 17.08
C PHE A 208 -16.25 2.04 15.72
N THR A 209 -15.41 3.07 15.71
CA THR A 209 -14.68 3.47 14.49
C THR A 209 -13.22 3.79 14.79
N SER A 210 -12.40 3.99 13.78
CA SER A 210 -11.01 4.46 13.94
C SER A 210 -10.90 5.85 14.60
N ARG A 211 -11.99 6.64 14.69
CA ARG A 211 -12.03 7.87 15.49
C ARG A 211 -11.86 7.60 17.00
N ASP A 212 -12.26 6.41 17.45
CA ASP A 212 -12.14 6.00 18.85
C ASP A 212 -10.73 5.52 19.21
N MET A 213 -9.82 5.45 18.20
CA MET A 213 -8.41 5.06 18.35
C MET A 213 -7.47 5.96 17.51
N PRO A 214 -7.49 7.29 17.79
CA PRO A 214 -6.82 8.27 16.93
C PRO A 214 -5.30 8.02 16.86
N GLY A 215 -4.74 8.09 15.64
CA GLY A 215 -3.31 7.92 15.39
C GLY A 215 -2.82 6.46 15.42
N LEU A 216 -3.68 5.48 15.70
CA LEU A 216 -3.29 4.07 15.77
C LEU A 216 -3.52 3.28 14.47
N VAL A 217 -4.02 3.93 13.43
CA VAL A 217 -4.26 3.32 12.11
C VAL A 217 -3.53 4.12 11.01
N PRO A 218 -2.18 4.25 11.09
CA PRO A 218 -1.44 4.84 9.98
C PRO A 218 -1.30 3.86 8.84
N ASP A 219 -1.51 4.35 7.65
CA ASP A 219 -1.41 3.69 6.35
C ASP A 219 -0.10 4.09 5.67
N LEU A 220 0.65 3.11 5.20
CA LEU A 220 2.06 3.27 4.83
C LEU A 220 2.33 2.76 3.42
N LEU A 221 3.35 3.33 2.80
CA LEU A 221 4.12 2.64 1.77
C LEU A 221 5.25 1.88 2.46
N VAL A 222 5.21 0.55 2.38
CA VAL A 222 6.22 -0.35 2.94
C VAL A 222 7.00 -0.99 1.80
N ALA A 223 8.32 -0.88 1.82
CA ALA A 223 9.20 -1.40 0.78
C ALA A 223 10.10 -2.53 1.31
N GLN A 224 10.53 -3.41 0.42
CA GLN A 224 11.58 -4.38 0.67
C GLN A 224 12.95 -3.69 0.76
N ASP A 225 13.82 -4.12 1.68
CA ASP A 225 15.20 -3.63 1.74
C ASP A 225 15.93 -3.78 0.39
N LYS A 226 15.68 -4.88 -0.32
CA LYS A 226 16.21 -5.10 -1.67
C LYS A 226 15.76 -4.03 -2.65
N ALA A 227 14.48 -3.65 -2.63
CA ALA A 227 13.96 -2.60 -3.50
C ALA A 227 14.57 -1.23 -3.13
N ILE A 228 14.73 -0.94 -1.83
CA ILE A 228 15.39 0.28 -1.37
C ILE A 228 16.84 0.36 -1.87
N GLN A 229 17.56 -0.74 -1.92
CA GLN A 229 18.94 -0.79 -2.40
C GLN A 229 19.05 -0.69 -3.93
N THR A 230 18.12 -1.30 -4.67
CA THR A 230 18.25 -1.46 -6.13
C THR A 230 17.38 -0.48 -6.94
N LYS A 231 16.33 0.11 -6.33
CA LYS A 231 15.34 1.00 -6.97
C LYS A 231 15.11 2.28 -6.16
N ARG A 232 16.13 2.73 -5.42
CA ARG A 232 16.01 3.90 -4.53
C ARG A 232 15.53 5.15 -5.24
N LYS A 233 16.04 5.42 -6.45
CA LYS A 233 15.66 6.60 -7.23
C LYS A 233 14.16 6.62 -7.53
N GLU A 234 13.63 5.47 -7.96
CA GLU A 234 12.23 5.29 -8.30
C GLU A 234 11.34 5.42 -7.06
N LEU A 235 11.75 4.84 -5.92
CA LEU A 235 11.02 4.96 -4.65
C LEU A 235 11.01 6.42 -4.13
N VAL A 236 12.11 7.15 -4.27
CA VAL A 236 12.18 8.59 -3.96
C VAL A 236 11.26 9.39 -4.89
N GLY A 237 11.27 9.08 -6.19
CA GLY A 237 10.34 9.67 -7.16
C GLY A 237 8.87 9.38 -6.82
N MET A 238 8.59 8.18 -6.33
CA MET A 238 7.26 7.79 -5.85
C MET A 238 6.80 8.62 -4.65
N ILE A 239 7.69 8.88 -3.68
CA ILE A 239 7.39 9.74 -2.52
C ILE A 239 7.12 11.19 -2.98
N LYS A 240 7.89 11.72 -3.92
CA LYS A 240 7.62 13.05 -4.52
C LYS A 240 6.26 13.09 -5.22
N ALA A 241 5.94 12.03 -5.98
CA ALA A 241 4.64 11.90 -6.63
C ALA A 241 3.49 11.83 -5.63
N TRP A 242 3.70 11.23 -4.44
CA TRP A 242 2.70 11.22 -3.38
C TRP A 242 2.36 12.64 -2.89
N PHE A 243 3.34 13.49 -2.67
CA PHE A 243 3.09 14.87 -2.22
C PHE A 243 2.35 15.69 -3.27
N GLU A 244 2.61 15.45 -4.56
CA GLU A 244 1.80 16.05 -5.63
C GLU A 244 0.37 15.50 -5.65
N THR A 245 0.21 14.22 -5.35
CA THR A 245 -1.10 13.55 -5.26
C THR A 245 -1.92 14.09 -4.11
N GLU A 246 -1.35 14.19 -2.90
CA GLU A 246 -2.01 14.77 -1.74
C GLU A 246 -2.45 16.22 -2.02
N LYS A 247 -1.54 17.03 -2.55
CA LYS A 247 -1.85 18.40 -2.96
C LYS A 247 -3.00 18.45 -3.96
N PHE A 248 -3.00 17.58 -4.96
CA PHE A 248 -4.07 17.50 -5.95
C PHE A 248 -5.41 17.12 -5.32
N ILE A 249 -5.43 16.13 -4.43
CA ILE A 249 -6.64 15.71 -3.71
C ILE A 249 -7.20 16.88 -2.89
N ARG A 250 -6.37 17.61 -2.20
CA ARG A 250 -6.74 18.75 -1.36
C ARG A 250 -7.24 19.93 -2.16
N GLU A 251 -6.63 20.24 -3.31
CA GLU A 251 -6.95 21.40 -4.14
C GLU A 251 -8.09 21.12 -5.14
N GLN A 252 -8.25 19.86 -5.57
CA GLN A 252 -9.22 19.43 -6.57
C GLN A 252 -9.96 18.14 -6.13
N PRO A 253 -10.64 18.16 -4.97
CA PRO A 253 -11.23 16.94 -4.37
C PRO A 253 -12.27 16.27 -5.26
N ALA A 254 -13.05 17.02 -6.03
CA ALA A 254 -14.06 16.47 -6.95
C ALA A 254 -13.40 15.70 -8.11
N GLU A 255 -12.32 16.23 -8.70
CA GLU A 255 -11.62 15.55 -9.79
C GLU A 255 -10.83 14.33 -9.24
N ALA A 256 -10.26 14.44 -8.05
CA ALA A 256 -9.63 13.31 -7.37
C ALA A 256 -10.65 12.18 -7.11
N ALA A 257 -11.82 12.51 -6.54
CA ALA A 257 -12.90 11.55 -6.31
C ALA A 257 -13.35 10.88 -7.61
N LYS A 258 -13.44 11.62 -8.73
CA LYS A 258 -13.78 11.07 -10.04
C LYS A 258 -12.74 10.06 -10.57
N ILE A 259 -11.46 10.27 -10.27
CA ILE A 259 -10.41 9.32 -10.64
C ILE A 259 -10.50 8.09 -9.75
N MET A 260 -10.53 8.30 -8.42
CA MET A 260 -10.45 7.24 -7.42
C MET A 260 -11.69 6.34 -7.43
N SER A 261 -12.87 6.91 -7.62
CA SER A 261 -14.14 6.17 -7.64
C SER A 261 -14.21 5.10 -8.74
N LYS A 262 -13.60 5.37 -9.91
CA LYS A 262 -13.56 4.42 -11.03
C LYS A 262 -12.82 3.14 -10.69
N VAL A 263 -11.78 3.23 -9.86
CA VAL A 263 -10.95 2.09 -9.45
C VAL A 263 -11.76 1.09 -8.65
N VAL A 264 -12.67 1.57 -7.82
CA VAL A 264 -13.52 0.77 -6.93
C VAL A 264 -14.96 0.66 -7.43
N SER A 265 -15.22 1.01 -8.70
CA SER A 265 -16.54 0.90 -9.35
C SER A 265 -17.66 1.63 -8.62
N MET A 266 -17.39 2.85 -8.16
CA MET A 266 -18.33 3.73 -7.47
C MET A 266 -18.58 5.02 -8.25
N THR A 267 -19.60 5.80 -7.84
CA THR A 267 -19.74 7.17 -8.34
C THR A 267 -18.79 8.11 -7.60
N PRO A 268 -18.43 9.26 -8.20
CA PRO A 268 -17.58 10.26 -7.53
C PRO A 268 -18.18 10.77 -6.21
N GLU A 269 -19.50 10.93 -6.16
CA GLU A 269 -20.25 11.41 -4.99
C GLU A 269 -20.19 10.40 -3.85
N GLU A 270 -20.32 9.11 -4.16
CA GLU A 270 -20.18 8.03 -3.18
C GLU A 270 -18.76 7.97 -2.61
N TYR A 271 -17.76 8.14 -3.48
CA TYR A 271 -16.36 8.10 -3.05
C TYR A 271 -15.97 9.32 -2.21
N ALA A 272 -16.47 10.51 -2.55
CA ALA A 272 -16.18 11.75 -1.84
C ALA A 272 -16.54 11.69 -0.35
N VAL A 273 -17.49 10.84 0.03
CA VAL A 273 -17.88 10.62 1.44
C VAL A 273 -16.75 10.05 2.29
N PHE A 274 -15.77 9.36 1.68
CA PHE A 274 -14.65 8.74 2.40
C PHE A 274 -13.51 9.71 2.70
N LEU A 275 -13.36 10.77 1.90
CA LEU A 275 -12.24 11.72 2.01
C LEU A 275 -12.12 12.36 3.40
N PRO A 276 -13.20 12.80 4.08
CA PRO A 276 -13.09 13.35 5.43
C PRO A 276 -12.62 12.34 6.49
N GLY A 277 -12.81 11.04 6.24
CA GLY A 277 -12.36 9.95 7.09
C GLY A 277 -10.96 9.43 6.76
N THR A 278 -10.31 9.99 5.73
CA THR A 278 -8.95 9.66 5.30
C THR A 278 -8.06 10.88 5.53
N LYS A 279 -7.28 10.88 6.59
CA LYS A 279 -6.36 11.98 6.89
C LYS A 279 -5.08 11.80 6.08
N PHE A 280 -5.04 12.33 4.87
CA PHE A 280 -3.84 12.29 4.01
C PHE A 280 -2.65 13.05 4.63
N PHE A 281 -1.45 12.51 4.41
CA PHE A 281 -0.22 13.07 4.94
C PHE A 281 0.57 13.77 3.83
N ASP A 282 0.72 15.07 3.97
CA ASP A 282 1.63 15.89 3.17
C ASP A 282 3.10 15.73 3.62
N ALA A 283 4.00 16.51 3.06
CA ALA A 283 5.42 16.50 3.39
C ALA A 283 5.70 16.87 4.87
N ALA A 284 4.95 17.83 5.41
CA ALA A 284 5.11 18.28 6.79
C ALA A 284 4.60 17.20 7.78
N ALA A 285 3.44 16.61 7.52
CA ALA A 285 2.89 15.52 8.32
C ALA A 285 3.80 14.28 8.29
N ASN A 286 4.36 13.94 7.12
CA ASN A 286 5.34 12.87 6.99
C ASN A 286 6.61 13.15 7.79
N THR A 287 7.13 14.38 7.75
CA THR A 287 8.29 14.76 8.57
C THR A 287 8.03 14.53 10.06
N GLN A 288 6.84 14.88 10.55
CA GLN A 288 6.45 14.63 11.94
C GLN A 288 6.28 13.13 12.23
N ALA A 289 5.70 12.36 11.32
CA ALA A 289 5.48 10.93 11.50
C ALA A 289 6.79 10.12 11.59
N PHE A 290 7.85 10.58 10.92
CA PHE A 290 9.18 9.96 10.98
C PHE A 290 10.09 10.55 12.06
N ASP A 291 9.68 11.62 12.75
CA ASP A 291 10.44 12.20 13.88
C ASP A 291 10.09 11.46 15.19
N ALA A 292 11.00 10.64 15.69
CA ALA A 292 10.81 9.85 16.91
C ALA A 292 10.46 10.68 18.18
N ARG A 293 10.66 12.01 18.15
CA ARG A 293 10.32 12.92 19.24
C ARG A 293 8.82 13.25 19.29
N GLN A 294 8.10 13.00 18.21
CA GLN A 294 6.65 13.26 18.12
C GLN A 294 5.83 12.14 18.79
N ALA A 295 4.80 12.50 19.53
CA ALA A 295 3.98 11.55 20.27
C ALA A 295 3.23 10.52 19.40
N LEU A 296 2.88 10.90 18.16
CA LEU A 296 2.19 10.04 17.20
C LEU A 296 3.10 9.63 16.03
N SER A 297 4.43 9.67 16.21
CA SER A 297 5.36 9.15 15.20
C SER A 297 5.25 7.62 15.07
N LEU A 298 5.73 7.09 13.97
CA LEU A 298 5.81 5.63 13.77
C LEU A 298 6.62 4.95 14.89
N SER A 299 7.73 5.57 15.31
CA SER A 299 8.59 5.06 16.40
C SER A 299 7.90 5.06 17.74
N SER A 300 7.06 6.07 18.04
CA SER A 300 6.35 6.20 19.33
C SER A 300 5.12 5.29 19.40
N THR A 301 4.41 5.10 18.29
CA THR A 301 3.19 4.28 18.23
C THR A 301 3.46 2.79 18.07
N ALA A 302 4.56 2.42 17.41
CA ALA A 302 4.90 1.04 17.15
C ALA A 302 4.99 0.14 18.40
N PRO A 303 5.67 0.55 19.51
CA PRO A 303 5.70 -0.26 20.73
C PRO A 303 4.31 -0.48 21.33
N ILE A 304 3.43 0.52 21.26
CA ILE A 304 2.06 0.45 21.77
C ILE A 304 1.26 -0.57 20.96
N ILE A 305 1.31 -0.46 19.65
CA ILE A 305 0.62 -1.38 18.73
C ILE A 305 1.21 -2.80 18.88
N ALA A 306 2.53 -2.94 18.88
CA ALA A 306 3.20 -4.24 19.02
C ALA A 306 2.86 -4.94 20.34
N ALA A 307 2.88 -4.22 21.46
CA ALA A 307 2.49 -4.76 22.76
C ALA A 307 1.05 -5.26 22.76
N PHE A 308 0.14 -4.48 22.15
CA PHE A 308 -1.25 -4.86 21.99
C PHE A 308 -1.40 -6.11 21.11
N LEU A 309 -0.80 -6.12 19.93
CA LEU A 309 -0.86 -7.26 19.01
C LEU A 309 -0.31 -8.55 19.66
N THR A 310 0.77 -8.45 20.42
CA THR A 310 1.36 -9.58 21.16
C THR A 310 0.42 -10.05 22.28
N GLN A 311 -0.14 -9.13 23.07
CA GLN A 311 -1.08 -9.45 24.16
C GLN A 311 -2.30 -10.23 23.64
N TYR A 312 -2.82 -9.84 22.49
CA TYR A 312 -3.98 -10.48 21.86
C TYR A 312 -3.63 -11.64 20.93
N LYS A 313 -2.35 -12.03 20.87
CA LYS A 313 -1.82 -13.13 20.04
C LYS A 313 -2.10 -12.92 18.54
N LEU A 314 -2.12 -11.66 18.10
CA LEU A 314 -2.29 -11.31 16.68
C LEU A 314 -0.97 -11.36 15.92
N ILE A 315 0.15 -11.28 16.61
CA ILE A 315 1.49 -11.52 16.07
C ILE A 315 2.27 -12.47 16.98
N GLU A 316 3.23 -13.17 16.40
CA GLU A 316 4.20 -13.98 17.11
C GLU A 316 5.52 -13.22 17.25
N GLY A 317 6.18 -13.33 18.42
CA GLY A 317 7.44 -12.65 18.70
C GLY A 317 7.27 -11.18 19.14
N LYS A 318 8.40 -10.47 19.18
CA LYS A 318 8.46 -9.05 19.52
C LYS A 318 9.15 -8.31 18.38
N PRO A 319 8.41 -7.55 17.56
CA PRO A 319 9.03 -6.79 16.48
C PRO A 319 9.94 -5.70 17.05
N ASP A 320 11.16 -5.60 16.52
CA ASP A 320 11.95 -4.37 16.67
C ASP A 320 11.44 -3.37 15.62
N ALA A 321 10.42 -2.63 16.02
CA ALA A 321 9.75 -1.70 15.11
C ALA A 321 10.66 -0.57 14.62
N THR A 322 11.72 -0.22 15.37
CA THR A 322 12.68 0.81 14.94
C THR A 322 13.45 0.38 13.71
N LYS A 323 13.72 -0.93 13.57
CA LYS A 323 14.34 -1.49 12.36
C LYS A 323 13.41 -1.49 11.15
N GLY A 324 12.11 -1.36 11.35
CA GLY A 324 11.10 -1.31 10.29
C GLY A 324 10.83 0.09 9.72
N ILE A 325 11.61 1.10 10.09
CA ILE A 325 11.40 2.49 9.65
C ILE A 325 12.65 2.98 8.92
N ASP A 326 12.48 3.53 7.70
CA ASP A 326 13.55 4.20 6.96
C ASP A 326 13.10 5.57 6.45
N GLY A 327 13.41 6.62 7.21
CA GLY A 327 13.14 8.01 6.84
C GLY A 327 14.13 8.61 5.83
N THR A 328 15.16 7.89 5.39
CA THR A 328 16.19 8.44 4.50
C THR A 328 15.68 8.71 3.09
N LEU A 329 14.72 7.90 2.59
CA LEU A 329 14.08 8.14 1.30
C LEU A 329 13.17 9.38 1.34
N LEU A 330 12.47 9.58 2.46
CA LEU A 330 11.69 10.78 2.70
C LEU A 330 12.58 12.02 2.69
N GLN A 331 13.72 11.99 3.39
CA GLN A 331 14.70 13.08 3.40
C GLN A 331 15.22 13.40 1.99
N ASP A 332 15.49 12.38 1.17
CA ASP A 332 15.91 12.58 -0.22
C ASP A 332 14.77 13.15 -1.09
N ALA A 333 13.54 12.80 -0.82
CA ALA A 333 12.38 13.33 -1.54
C ALA A 333 12.08 14.81 -1.20
N LEU A 334 12.50 15.27 -0.03
CA LEU A 334 12.28 16.65 0.44
C LEU A 334 13.38 17.64 0.00
N LYS A 335 14.49 17.16 -0.60
CA LYS A 335 15.52 17.98 -1.24
C LYS A 335 15.06 18.47 -2.62
#